data_b47896159a6053504eae1def98d25297
#
_entry.id   b47896159a6053504eae1def98d25297
#
_cell.length_a   1.000
_cell.length_b   1.000
_cell.length_c   1.000
_cell.angle_alpha   90.00
_cell.angle_beta   90.00
_cell.angle_gamma   90.00
#
_symmetry.space_group_name_H-M   'P 1'
#
loop_
_entity.id
_entity.type
_entity.pdbx_description
1 polymer ?
#
loop_
_entity_poly.entity_id
_entity_poly.type
_entity_poly.pdbx_seq_one_letter_code
_entity_poly.pdbx_strand_id
1 'polypeptide(L)'
;MPFQLRSPLARAVVPVFAVIVLLAAIMGVTWLVAAYISGGGAESSERLVPTVFEVGNVESIAETVAEDGPILFPGLDTTTGRRTLVLDHQGADPAGGWRVYWAYPADRDPSCHVRQIERTSRFTDCDGRQLDVTELSAPDDVRPIVENRSRLSIDLRAAAAGTPDTTT
;
A
#
# COMPACT_ATOMS: atom_id res chain seq x y z
N MET A 1 -11.09 52.18 31.40
CA MET A 1 -10.79 52.20 32.85
C MET A 1 -9.65 51.23 33.08
N PRO A 2 -8.47 51.67 33.52
CA PRO A 2 -7.35 50.76 33.77
C PRO A 2 -7.56 50.07 35.11
N PHE A 3 -7.60 48.74 35.09
CA PHE A 3 -7.63 47.93 36.31
C PHE A 3 -6.31 48.10 37.07
N GLN A 4 -6.30 48.87 38.14
CA GLN A 4 -5.16 49.00 39.05
C GLN A 4 -5.12 47.80 40.00
N LEU A 5 -4.26 46.83 39.65
CA LEU A 5 -3.93 45.73 40.55
C LEU A 5 -3.09 46.21 41.72
N ARG A 6 -3.71 46.40 42.89
CA ARG A 6 -3.11 47.03 44.12
C ARG A 6 -2.27 46.07 44.94
N SER A 7 -2.12 44.78 44.62
CA SER A 7 -1.31 43.86 45.40
C SER A 7 -0.08 43.35 44.62
N PRO A 8 1.10 43.23 45.28
CA PRO A 8 2.30 42.70 44.60
C PRO A 8 2.14 41.25 44.12
N LEU A 9 1.33 40.46 44.80
CA LEU A 9 0.97 39.08 44.37
C LEU A 9 0.19 39.07 43.06
N ALA A 10 -0.76 39.99 42.88
CA ALA A 10 -1.54 40.06 41.63
C ALA A 10 -0.66 40.42 40.43
N ARG A 11 0.41 41.21 40.58
CA ARG A 11 1.35 41.55 39.52
C ARG A 11 2.20 40.35 39.07
N ALA A 12 2.47 39.39 39.96
CA ALA A 12 3.22 38.20 39.64
C ALA A 12 2.32 37.07 39.05
N VAL A 13 1.09 36.93 39.54
CA VAL A 13 0.17 35.86 39.18
C VAL A 13 -0.48 36.09 37.81
N VAL A 14 -0.83 37.35 37.49
CA VAL A 14 -1.50 37.68 36.22
C VAL A 14 -0.69 37.26 34.98
N PRO A 15 0.63 37.57 34.83
CA PRO A 15 1.39 37.16 33.66
C PRO A 15 1.54 35.63 33.56
N VAL A 16 1.69 34.93 34.68
CA VAL A 16 1.78 33.47 34.72
C VAL A 16 0.48 32.85 34.26
N PHE A 17 -0.65 33.35 34.74
CA PHE A 17 -1.96 32.87 34.32
C PHE A 17 -2.23 33.13 32.85
N ALA A 18 -1.83 34.30 32.35
CA ALA A 18 -1.95 34.62 30.90
C ALA A 18 -1.15 33.66 30.01
N VAL A 19 0.07 33.28 30.43
CA VAL A 19 0.89 32.32 29.71
C VAL A 19 0.25 30.93 29.72
N ILE A 20 -0.30 30.48 30.84
CA ILE A 20 -0.98 29.18 30.94
C ILE A 20 -2.21 29.14 30.02
N VAL A 21 -3.02 30.21 30.03
CA VAL A 21 -4.19 30.32 29.14
C VAL A 21 -3.78 30.29 27.66
N LEU A 22 -2.71 31.01 27.31
CA LEU A 22 -2.17 31.02 25.92
C LEU A 22 -1.71 29.65 25.51
N LEU A 23 -0.96 28.93 26.34
CA LEU A 23 -0.48 27.58 26.05
C LEU A 23 -1.67 26.59 25.91
N ALA A 24 -2.68 26.70 26.79
CA ALA A 24 -3.88 25.88 26.70
C ALA A 24 -4.66 26.15 25.41
N ALA A 25 -4.73 27.39 24.95
CA ALA A 25 -5.37 27.77 23.69
C ALA A 25 -4.61 27.20 22.48
N ILE A 26 -3.28 27.31 22.46
CA ILE A 26 -2.45 26.75 21.40
C ILE A 26 -2.63 25.23 21.33
N MET A 27 -2.56 24.53 22.48
CA MET A 27 -2.73 23.09 22.55
C MET A 27 -4.13 22.65 22.11
N GLY A 28 -5.16 23.41 22.49
CA GLY A 28 -6.54 23.17 22.04
C GLY A 28 -6.72 23.32 20.54
N VAL A 29 -6.16 24.38 19.93
CA VAL A 29 -6.20 24.57 18.48
C VAL A 29 -5.44 23.48 17.76
N THR A 30 -4.26 23.11 18.24
CA THR A 30 -3.45 22.01 17.63
C THR A 30 -4.22 20.69 17.68
N TRP A 31 -4.86 20.39 18.81
CA TRP A 31 -5.66 19.17 18.95
C TRP A 31 -6.90 19.19 18.02
N LEU A 32 -7.54 20.33 17.89
CA LEU A 32 -8.72 20.50 17.01
C LEU A 32 -8.35 20.33 15.54
N VAL A 33 -7.21 20.90 15.11
CA VAL A 33 -6.67 20.70 13.75
C VAL A 33 -6.29 19.23 13.51
N ALA A 34 -5.63 18.60 14.48
CA ALA A 34 -5.29 17.17 14.38
C ALA A 34 -6.54 16.29 14.30
N ALA A 35 -7.56 16.57 15.14
CA ALA A 35 -8.84 15.85 15.09
C ALA A 35 -9.59 16.07 13.77
N TYR A 36 -9.54 17.28 13.21
CA TYR A 36 -10.15 17.59 11.91
C TYR A 36 -9.47 16.83 10.77
N ILE A 37 -8.13 16.79 10.76
CA ILE A 37 -7.37 16.05 9.75
C ILE A 37 -7.57 14.53 9.91
N SER A 38 -7.61 14.03 11.15
CA SER A 38 -7.81 12.59 11.44
C SER A 38 -9.26 12.14 11.17
N GLY A 39 -10.24 12.98 11.39
CA GLY A 39 -11.66 12.66 11.14
C GLY A 39 -12.08 12.77 9.68
N GLY A 40 -11.41 13.62 8.90
CA GLY A 40 -11.71 13.80 7.47
C GLY A 40 -11.06 12.76 6.55
N GLY A 41 -10.07 12.00 7.06
CA GLY A 41 -9.30 11.06 6.24
C GLY A 41 -9.90 9.65 6.10
N ALA A 42 -10.75 9.22 7.02
CA ALA A 42 -11.26 7.86 7.02
C ALA A 42 -12.35 7.60 5.95
N GLU A 43 -13.22 8.56 5.70
CA GLU A 43 -14.29 8.39 4.69
C GLU A 43 -13.85 8.71 3.26
N SER A 44 -12.78 9.54 3.10
CA SER A 44 -12.25 9.85 1.78
C SER A 44 -11.34 8.76 1.22
N SER A 45 -10.73 7.94 2.08
CA SER A 45 -9.83 6.86 1.65
C SER A 45 -10.57 5.65 1.06
N GLU A 46 -11.81 5.41 1.45
CA GLU A 46 -12.60 4.27 0.94
C GLU A 46 -13.10 4.50 -0.50
N ARG A 47 -13.19 5.76 -0.94
CA ARG A 47 -13.65 6.12 -2.29
C ARG A 47 -12.53 6.34 -3.31
N LEU A 48 -11.27 6.41 -2.87
CA LEU A 48 -10.10 6.71 -3.70
C LEU A 48 -8.95 5.73 -3.49
N VAL A 49 -9.22 4.47 -3.14
CA VAL A 49 -8.19 3.44 -3.29
C VAL A 49 -7.95 3.32 -4.79
N PRO A 50 -6.77 3.74 -5.29
CA PRO A 50 -6.48 3.61 -6.70
C PRO A 50 -6.61 2.13 -7.07
N THR A 51 -7.47 1.83 -8.03
CA THR A 51 -7.63 0.47 -8.53
C THR A 51 -6.38 0.02 -9.29
N VAL A 52 -5.56 0.97 -9.70
CA VAL A 52 -4.33 0.74 -10.45
C VAL A 52 -3.14 1.20 -9.60
N PHE A 53 -2.26 0.27 -9.33
CA PHE A 53 -0.99 0.51 -8.64
C PHE A 53 0.13 0.69 -9.68
N GLU A 54 0.74 1.88 -9.72
CA GLU A 54 1.87 2.15 -10.63
C GLU A 54 3.15 1.54 -10.07
N VAL A 55 3.78 0.66 -10.84
CA VAL A 55 5.02 -0.02 -10.46
C VAL A 55 6.24 0.77 -10.92
N GLY A 56 6.23 1.21 -12.19
CA GLY A 56 7.32 2.02 -12.74
C GLY A 56 7.64 1.74 -14.20
N ASN A 57 8.89 2.01 -14.58
CA ASN A 57 9.37 1.76 -15.96
C ASN A 57 9.61 0.27 -16.20
N VAL A 58 9.09 -0.27 -17.30
CA VAL A 58 9.14 -1.70 -17.63
C VAL A 58 10.58 -2.23 -17.76
N GLU A 59 11.50 -1.46 -18.37
CA GLU A 59 12.88 -1.90 -18.57
C GLU A 59 13.61 -2.03 -17.23
N SER A 60 13.51 -1.00 -16.37
CA SER A 60 14.15 -1.01 -15.07
C SER A 60 13.61 -2.10 -14.15
N ILE A 61 12.29 -2.34 -14.18
CA ILE A 61 11.68 -3.39 -13.36
C ILE A 61 12.04 -4.78 -13.89
N ALA A 62 12.09 -4.98 -15.23
CA ALA A 62 12.50 -6.24 -15.83
C ALA A 62 13.96 -6.58 -15.50
N GLU A 63 14.85 -5.57 -15.52
CA GLU A 63 16.25 -5.73 -15.09
C GLU A 63 16.35 -6.14 -13.62
N THR A 64 15.60 -5.46 -12.75
CA THR A 64 15.53 -5.81 -11.32
C THR A 64 15.05 -7.25 -11.11
N VAL A 65 13.99 -7.67 -11.81
CA VAL A 65 13.48 -9.06 -11.70
C VAL A 65 14.49 -10.07 -12.22
N ALA A 66 15.24 -9.73 -13.28
CA ALA A 66 16.26 -10.60 -13.83
C ALA A 66 17.47 -10.78 -12.89
N GLU A 67 17.83 -9.75 -12.12
CA GLU A 67 18.98 -9.77 -11.21
C GLU A 67 18.63 -10.33 -9.82
N ASP A 68 17.50 -9.87 -9.25
CA ASP A 68 17.13 -10.14 -7.85
C ASP A 68 15.96 -11.12 -7.71
N GLY A 69 15.36 -11.54 -8.84
CA GLY A 69 14.17 -12.39 -8.87
C GLY A 69 12.87 -11.61 -8.71
N PRO A 70 11.71 -12.30 -8.61
CA PRO A 70 10.39 -11.70 -8.51
C PRO A 70 10.26 -10.69 -7.36
N ILE A 71 9.51 -9.61 -7.59
CA ILE A 71 9.35 -8.52 -6.62
C ILE A 71 8.09 -8.75 -5.78
N LEU A 72 8.23 -8.64 -4.44
CA LEU A 72 7.10 -8.74 -3.52
C LEU A 72 6.56 -7.35 -3.17
N PHE A 73 5.25 -7.18 -3.30
CA PHE A 73 4.51 -5.98 -2.89
C PHE A 73 3.61 -6.31 -1.70
N PRO A 74 4.05 -6.02 -0.47
CA PRO A 74 3.27 -6.34 0.72
C PRO A 74 2.12 -5.35 0.94
N GLY A 75 0.99 -5.87 1.41
CA GLY A 75 -0.10 -5.06 1.94
C GLY A 75 -0.89 -4.25 0.90
N LEU A 76 -0.96 -4.69 -0.35
CA LEU A 76 -1.82 -4.08 -1.35
C LEU A 76 -3.30 -4.38 -1.05
N ASP A 77 -4.13 -3.35 -1.16
CA ASP A 77 -5.58 -3.46 -0.97
C ASP A 77 -6.23 -3.96 -2.27
N THR A 78 -6.73 -5.19 -2.22
CA THR A 78 -7.40 -5.84 -3.35
C THR A 78 -8.89 -6.05 -3.06
N THR A 79 -9.66 -6.57 -4.01
CA THR A 79 -11.09 -6.90 -3.82
C THR A 79 -11.31 -7.91 -2.70
N THR A 80 -10.35 -8.78 -2.45
CA THR A 80 -10.40 -9.84 -1.43
C THR A 80 -9.68 -9.46 -0.12
N GLY A 81 -9.31 -8.18 0.05
CA GLY A 81 -8.64 -7.64 1.22
C GLY A 81 -7.16 -7.35 0.99
N ARG A 82 -6.48 -7.00 2.09
CA ARG A 82 -5.06 -6.66 2.04
C ARG A 82 -4.21 -7.91 1.89
N ARG A 83 -3.44 -7.98 0.81
CA ARG A 83 -2.61 -9.14 0.44
C ARG A 83 -1.23 -8.73 -0.04
N THR A 84 -0.32 -9.69 -0.04
CA THR A 84 1.00 -9.54 -0.66
C THR A 84 0.95 -10.14 -2.07
N LEU A 85 1.38 -9.33 -3.06
CA LEU A 85 1.54 -9.75 -4.45
C LEU A 85 3.00 -10.02 -4.78
N VAL A 86 3.22 -10.97 -5.66
CA VAL A 86 4.51 -11.27 -6.29
C VAL A 86 4.40 -10.93 -7.75
N LEU A 87 5.27 -10.05 -8.23
CA LEU A 87 5.39 -9.67 -9.63
C LEU A 87 6.59 -10.39 -10.23
N ASP A 88 6.37 -11.11 -11.32
CA ASP A 88 7.40 -11.84 -12.06
C ASP A 88 7.41 -11.40 -13.52
N HIS A 89 8.56 -11.54 -14.16
CA HIS A 89 8.76 -11.24 -15.58
C HIS A 89 9.40 -12.43 -16.29
N GLN A 90 8.78 -12.88 -17.37
CA GLN A 90 9.27 -14.00 -18.16
C GLN A 90 9.49 -13.58 -19.61
N GLY A 91 10.65 -13.88 -20.14
CA GLY A 91 11.02 -13.58 -21.51
C GLY A 91 12.01 -12.44 -21.64
N ALA A 92 12.36 -12.09 -22.88
CA ALA A 92 13.35 -11.06 -23.19
C ALA A 92 12.74 -9.70 -23.55
N ASP A 93 11.42 -9.62 -23.78
CA ASP A 93 10.73 -8.36 -24.10
C ASP A 93 10.26 -7.69 -22.80
N PRO A 94 10.85 -6.57 -22.37
CA PRO A 94 10.45 -5.88 -21.14
C PRO A 94 8.99 -5.42 -21.15
N ALA A 95 8.40 -5.25 -22.32
CA ALA A 95 7.01 -4.84 -22.46
C ALA A 95 6.00 -6.00 -22.40
N GLY A 96 6.48 -7.24 -22.30
CA GLY A 96 5.63 -8.43 -22.27
C GLY A 96 6.05 -9.40 -21.17
N GLY A 97 5.31 -10.52 -21.04
CA GLY A 97 5.69 -11.60 -20.12
C GLY A 97 5.50 -11.32 -18.62
N TRP A 98 4.87 -10.23 -18.25
CA TRP A 98 4.57 -9.89 -16.87
C TRP A 98 3.49 -10.81 -16.30
N ARG A 99 3.73 -11.28 -15.06
CA ARG A 99 2.80 -12.14 -14.31
C ARG A 99 2.71 -11.69 -12.87
N VAL A 100 1.54 -11.87 -12.28
CA VAL A 100 1.31 -11.62 -10.86
C VAL A 100 0.81 -12.87 -10.18
N TYR A 101 1.23 -13.05 -8.93
CA TYR A 101 0.85 -14.17 -8.07
C TYR A 101 0.55 -13.66 -6.67
N TRP A 102 -0.25 -14.44 -5.92
CA TRP A 102 -0.36 -14.26 -4.48
C TRP A 102 0.89 -14.83 -3.78
N ALA A 103 1.30 -14.21 -2.68
CA ALA A 103 2.45 -14.69 -1.91
C ALA A 103 2.11 -15.90 -1.03
N TYR A 104 1.45 -16.90 -1.61
CA TYR A 104 1.18 -18.21 -1.00
C TYR A 104 1.07 -19.28 -2.09
N PRO A 105 1.35 -20.57 -1.77
CA PRO A 105 1.28 -21.66 -2.74
C PRO A 105 -0.14 -21.90 -3.25
N ALA A 106 -0.30 -22.33 -4.51
CA ALA A 106 -1.59 -22.61 -5.11
C ALA A 106 -2.34 -23.78 -4.44
N ASP A 107 -1.62 -24.69 -3.78
CA ASP A 107 -2.12 -25.86 -3.08
C ASP A 107 -2.34 -25.63 -1.58
N ARG A 108 -2.24 -24.38 -1.10
CA ARG A 108 -2.32 -24.03 0.32
C ARG A 108 -3.29 -22.89 0.58
N ASP A 109 -3.63 -22.74 1.85
CA ASP A 109 -4.44 -21.64 2.35
C ASP A 109 -3.67 -20.30 2.30
N PRO A 110 -4.33 -19.16 2.08
CA PRO A 110 -3.71 -17.83 2.06
C PRO A 110 -2.93 -17.44 3.30
N SER A 111 -3.10 -18.12 4.42
CA SER A 111 -2.32 -17.93 5.65
C SER A 111 -0.89 -18.49 5.56
N CYS A 112 -0.63 -19.40 4.60
CA CYS A 112 0.68 -19.98 4.36
C CYS A 112 1.55 -19.04 3.52
N HIS A 113 2.04 -17.96 4.13
CA HIS A 113 2.89 -16.98 3.43
C HIS A 113 4.22 -17.57 3.01
N VAL A 114 4.66 -17.21 1.79
CA VAL A 114 5.97 -17.59 1.29
C VAL A 114 7.01 -16.53 1.60
N ARG A 115 8.27 -16.98 1.64
CA ARG A 115 9.47 -16.14 1.76
C ARG A 115 10.36 -16.40 0.56
N GLN A 116 10.75 -15.34 -0.15
CA GLN A 116 11.68 -15.46 -1.27
C GLN A 116 13.07 -15.89 -0.81
N ILE A 117 13.70 -16.77 -1.58
CA ILE A 117 15.11 -17.07 -1.47
C ILE A 117 15.86 -16.02 -2.29
N GLU A 118 16.68 -15.21 -1.62
CA GLU A 118 17.34 -14.05 -2.20
C GLU A 118 17.98 -14.34 -3.57
N ARG A 119 17.73 -13.44 -4.52
CA ARG A 119 18.23 -13.47 -5.90
C ARG A 119 17.87 -14.73 -6.68
N THR A 120 16.70 -15.26 -6.42
CA THR A 120 16.18 -16.41 -7.15
C THR A 120 14.68 -16.28 -7.42
N SER A 121 14.15 -17.06 -8.36
CA SER A 121 12.71 -17.23 -8.57
C SER A 121 12.06 -18.22 -7.61
N ARG A 122 12.77 -18.62 -6.56
CA ARG A 122 12.33 -19.66 -5.61
C ARG A 122 11.87 -19.06 -4.29
N PHE A 123 10.94 -19.75 -3.68
CA PHE A 123 10.31 -19.38 -2.42
C PHE A 123 10.36 -20.55 -1.45
N THR A 124 10.27 -20.23 -0.16
CA THR A 124 10.08 -21.20 0.92
C THR A 124 8.70 -20.95 1.53
N ASP A 125 7.85 -21.97 1.62
CA ASP A 125 6.53 -21.87 2.23
C ASP A 125 6.56 -21.97 3.77
N CYS A 126 5.37 -21.94 4.39
CA CYS A 126 5.20 -22.01 5.84
C CYS A 126 5.71 -23.33 6.46
N ASP A 127 5.82 -24.41 5.68
CA ASP A 127 6.31 -25.72 6.11
C ASP A 127 7.80 -25.94 5.78
N GLY A 128 8.47 -24.95 5.17
CA GLY A 128 9.86 -25.03 4.76
C GLY A 128 10.08 -25.71 3.40
N ARG A 129 9.01 -26.00 2.65
CA ARG A 129 9.08 -26.55 1.29
C ARG A 129 9.57 -25.45 0.33
N GLN A 130 10.50 -25.79 -0.56
CA GLN A 130 10.92 -24.90 -1.64
C GLN A 130 10.01 -25.10 -2.86
N LEU A 131 9.63 -24.00 -3.49
CA LEU A 131 8.75 -23.95 -4.67
C LEU A 131 9.21 -22.85 -5.63
N ASP A 132 8.88 -23.00 -6.89
CA ASP A 132 9.09 -21.98 -7.91
C ASP A 132 7.97 -20.94 -7.90
N VAL A 133 8.22 -19.75 -8.49
CA VAL A 133 7.21 -18.68 -8.59
C VAL A 133 5.93 -19.14 -9.29
N THR A 134 6.03 -20.06 -10.25
CA THR A 134 4.91 -20.61 -11.00
C THR A 134 4.00 -21.55 -10.19
N GLU A 135 4.45 -21.99 -9.02
CA GLU A 135 3.67 -22.81 -8.08
C GLU A 135 2.89 -21.95 -7.07
N LEU A 136 3.05 -20.63 -7.14
CA LEU A 136 2.24 -19.68 -6.35
C LEU A 136 0.84 -19.55 -6.94
N SER A 137 -0.11 -19.17 -6.07
CA SER A 137 -1.50 -18.96 -6.46
C SER A 137 -1.64 -17.77 -7.41
N ALA A 138 -2.26 -17.97 -8.57
CA ALA A 138 -2.54 -16.89 -9.52
C ALA A 138 -3.84 -16.16 -9.10
N PRO A 139 -3.86 -14.82 -9.07
CA PRO A 139 -5.08 -14.05 -8.83
C PRO A 139 -5.99 -14.04 -10.07
N ASP A 140 -7.30 -14.07 -9.86
CA ASP A 140 -8.30 -13.93 -10.92
C ASP A 140 -8.67 -12.46 -11.18
N ASP A 141 -8.49 -11.61 -10.17
CA ASP A 141 -8.95 -10.22 -10.08
C ASP A 141 -7.82 -9.18 -10.09
N VAL A 142 -6.59 -9.60 -10.35
CA VAL A 142 -5.41 -8.73 -10.42
C VAL A 142 -4.64 -8.99 -11.70
N ARG A 143 -4.28 -7.92 -12.44
CA ARG A 143 -3.57 -8.05 -13.72
C ARG A 143 -2.48 -7.01 -13.87
N PRO A 144 -1.32 -7.38 -14.46
CA PRO A 144 -0.33 -6.41 -14.89
C PRO A 144 -0.83 -5.71 -16.18
N ILE A 145 -0.62 -4.40 -16.26
CA ILE A 145 -0.93 -3.56 -17.42
C ILE A 145 0.35 -2.86 -17.84
N VAL A 146 0.70 -2.96 -19.13
CA VAL A 146 1.81 -2.21 -19.72
C VAL A 146 1.25 -1.14 -20.65
N GLU A 147 1.48 0.14 -20.27
CA GLU A 147 1.07 1.30 -21.04
C GLU A 147 2.23 1.84 -21.89
N ASN A 148 1.95 2.09 -23.17
CA ASN A 148 2.91 2.66 -24.11
C ASN A 148 4.26 1.92 -24.15
N ARG A 149 4.28 0.62 -23.84
CA ARG A 149 5.48 -0.23 -23.77
C ARG A 149 6.58 0.27 -22.82
N SER A 150 6.27 1.22 -21.93
CA SER A 150 7.25 1.86 -21.05
C SER A 150 6.85 1.90 -19.57
N ARG A 151 5.55 1.86 -19.28
CA ARG A 151 5.04 1.96 -17.91
C ARG A 151 4.33 0.70 -17.49
N LEU A 152 4.73 0.14 -16.37
CA LEU A 152 4.10 -1.02 -15.74
C LEU A 152 3.21 -0.59 -14.59
N SER A 153 1.99 -1.06 -14.60
CA SER A 153 1.01 -0.87 -13.52
C SER A 153 0.33 -2.21 -13.21
N ILE A 154 -0.24 -2.33 -12.04
CA ILE A 154 -1.04 -3.49 -11.61
C ILE A 154 -2.47 -3.01 -11.35
N ASP A 155 -3.44 -3.55 -12.08
CA ASP A 155 -4.85 -3.38 -11.77
C ASP A 155 -5.24 -4.35 -10.65
N LEU A 156 -5.61 -3.78 -9.49
CA LEU A 156 -5.93 -4.52 -8.29
C LEU A 156 -7.41 -4.95 -8.22
N ARG A 157 -8.21 -4.58 -9.21
CA ARG A 157 -9.65 -4.85 -9.30
C ARG A 157 -10.09 -5.22 -10.72
N ALA A 158 -9.19 -5.83 -11.49
CA ALA A 158 -9.55 -6.31 -12.82
C ALA A 158 -10.78 -7.22 -12.71
N ALA A 159 -11.84 -6.88 -13.46
CA ALA A 159 -12.97 -7.78 -13.56
C ALA A 159 -12.45 -9.13 -14.08
N ALA A 160 -12.83 -10.22 -13.44
CA ALA A 160 -12.57 -11.56 -13.97
C ALA A 160 -12.97 -11.55 -15.45
N ALA A 161 -12.09 -12.03 -16.34
CA ALA A 161 -12.34 -11.97 -17.77
C ALA A 161 -13.70 -12.63 -18.04
N GLY A 162 -14.70 -11.78 -18.26
CA GLY A 162 -16.06 -12.24 -18.51
C GLY A 162 -16.00 -13.21 -19.67
N THR A 163 -16.54 -14.39 -19.47
CA THR A 163 -16.95 -15.29 -20.55
C THR A 163 -17.68 -14.42 -21.56
N PRO A 164 -17.29 -14.39 -22.84
CA PRO A 164 -18.03 -13.63 -23.84
C PRO A 164 -19.47 -14.14 -23.80
N ASP A 165 -20.38 -13.23 -23.51
CA ASP A 165 -21.82 -13.51 -23.51
C ASP A 165 -22.19 -13.91 -24.93
N THR A 166 -22.32 -15.21 -25.17
CA THR A 166 -22.82 -15.77 -26.42
C THR A 166 -24.33 -15.65 -26.38
N THR A 167 -24.83 -14.43 -26.55
CA THR A 167 -26.25 -14.22 -26.83
C THR A 167 -26.46 -14.37 -28.34
N THR A 168 -27.00 -15.48 -28.71
CA THR A 168 -27.58 -15.78 -30.05
C THR A 168 -28.97 -15.17 -30.14
#